data_1c07f445f1f7bfa3876a00de3b7c8a3f
#
_entry.id   1c07f445f1f7bfa3876a00de3b7c8a3f
#
_cell.length_a   1.000
_cell.length_b   1.000
_cell.length_c   1.000
_cell.angle_alpha   90.00
_cell.angle_beta   90.00
_cell.angle_gamma   90.00
#
_symmetry.space_group_name_H-M   'P 1'
#
loop_
_entity.id
_entity.type
_entity.pdbx_description
1 polymer ?
#
loop_
_entity_poly.entity_id
_entity_poly.type
_entity_poly.pdbx_seq_one_letter_code
_entity_poly.pdbx_strand_id
1 'polypeptide(L)'
;MDVLYLSPHLDDAALSCGGLIHKQVRAGLSVAALTVFAGSPRTDIRSPFARELETRWGARGDAIAMRREEDVEALAVLGAAHIHLTHEDAIYRLDEVFGAPVYAARGPIFGKVRPRDPVKARALAAEIGKCWEELGKPRLYAMLSAGHHVDHQVVQAAVLHLLKRQSLEVIWYEDYPYAGDQEAVQDALKTLPFRGLRLETAALSDENLASKLDSIACYRSQIPIFWRDEADMRLRVREHTIRVGDGQPGEH
;
A
#
# COMPACT_ATOMS: atom_id res chain seq x y z
N MET A 1 -16.62 -4.02 11.41
CA MET A 1 -15.22 -4.23 11.00
C MET A 1 -14.33 -3.93 12.18
N ASP A 2 -13.35 -4.80 12.51
CA ASP A 2 -12.46 -4.58 13.67
C ASP A 2 -11.17 -3.87 13.28
N VAL A 3 -10.65 -4.18 12.08
CA VAL A 3 -9.37 -3.64 11.59
C VAL A 3 -9.48 -3.22 10.13
N LEU A 4 -8.91 -2.05 9.81
CA LEU A 4 -8.81 -1.51 8.44
C LEU A 4 -7.36 -1.15 8.14
N TYR A 5 -6.82 -1.73 7.07
CA TYR A 5 -5.52 -1.36 6.51
C TYR A 5 -5.72 -0.41 5.33
N LEU A 6 -5.08 0.75 5.37
CA LEU A 6 -4.99 1.62 4.19
C LEU A 6 -3.84 1.16 3.31
N SER A 7 -4.14 0.85 2.07
CA SER A 7 -3.18 0.43 1.05
C SER A 7 -3.15 1.50 -0.05
N PRO A 8 -2.04 2.18 -0.31
CA PRO A 8 -1.96 3.07 -1.47
C PRO A 8 -2.26 2.33 -2.77
N HIS A 9 -1.57 1.23 -3.04
CA HIS A 9 -1.72 0.44 -4.25
C HIS A 9 -2.26 -0.97 -3.97
N LEU A 10 -2.57 -1.67 -5.03
CA LEU A 10 -3.04 -3.06 -5.07
C LEU A 10 -1.84 -4.00 -4.82
N ASP A 11 -1.38 -4.10 -3.57
CA ASP A 11 -0.31 -4.97 -3.06
C ASP A 11 0.26 -4.51 -1.71
N ASP A 12 0.34 -3.19 -1.42
CA ASP A 12 1.08 -2.63 -0.29
C ASP A 12 0.71 -3.25 1.07
N ALA A 13 -0.60 -3.45 1.33
CA ALA A 13 -1.05 -4.02 2.61
C ALA A 13 -0.58 -5.47 2.78
N ALA A 14 -0.64 -6.29 1.72
CA ALA A 14 -0.22 -7.68 1.75
C ALA A 14 1.32 -7.80 1.83
N LEU A 15 2.04 -6.97 1.06
CA LEU A 15 3.50 -6.92 1.07
C LEU A 15 4.04 -6.54 2.45
N SER A 16 3.44 -5.54 3.09
CA SER A 16 3.89 -5.00 4.37
C SER A 16 3.39 -5.81 5.57
N CYS A 17 2.08 -6.06 5.62
CA CYS A 17 1.36 -6.56 6.80
C CYS A 17 0.65 -7.91 6.59
N GLY A 18 0.96 -8.67 5.53
CA GLY A 18 0.23 -9.89 5.20
C GLY A 18 0.21 -10.92 6.33
N GLY A 19 1.32 -11.09 7.03
CA GLY A 19 1.41 -11.99 8.17
C GLY A 19 0.55 -11.52 9.35
N LEU A 20 0.57 -10.23 9.66
CA LEU A 20 -0.23 -9.65 10.73
C LEU A 20 -1.73 -9.67 10.40
N ILE A 21 -2.10 -9.38 9.14
CA ILE A 21 -3.48 -9.52 8.65
C ILE A 21 -3.99 -10.95 8.88
N HIS A 22 -3.24 -11.95 8.42
CA HIS A 22 -3.60 -13.36 8.63
C HIS A 22 -3.71 -13.71 10.11
N LYS A 23 -2.75 -13.29 10.93
CA LYS A 23 -2.78 -13.49 12.39
C LYS A 23 -4.04 -12.91 13.03
N GLN A 24 -4.43 -11.70 12.66
CA GLN A 24 -5.64 -11.04 13.18
C GLN A 24 -6.92 -11.78 12.75
N VAL A 25 -7.01 -12.21 11.49
CA VAL A 25 -8.13 -13.03 10.99
C VAL A 25 -8.21 -14.36 11.73
N ARG A 26 -7.08 -15.04 11.94
CA ARG A 26 -7.04 -16.30 12.72
C ARG A 26 -7.41 -16.10 14.19
N ALA A 27 -7.23 -14.90 14.73
CA ALA A 27 -7.72 -14.53 16.06
C ALA A 27 -9.21 -14.17 16.09
N GLY A 28 -9.93 -14.28 14.98
CA GLY A 28 -11.37 -14.04 14.87
C GLY A 28 -11.76 -12.58 14.60
N LEU A 29 -10.79 -11.71 14.27
CA LEU A 29 -11.08 -10.33 13.91
C LEU A 29 -11.55 -10.22 12.45
N SER A 30 -12.51 -9.33 12.20
CA SER A 30 -12.89 -8.93 10.85
C SER A 30 -11.92 -7.88 10.33
N VAL A 31 -11.16 -8.21 9.27
CA VAL A 31 -10.09 -7.37 8.71
C VAL A 31 -10.41 -7.03 7.27
N ALA A 32 -10.16 -5.77 6.88
CA ALA A 32 -10.22 -5.35 5.48
C ALA A 32 -8.98 -4.52 5.09
N ALA A 33 -8.63 -4.57 3.81
CA ALA A 33 -7.73 -3.60 3.17
C ALA A 33 -8.56 -2.65 2.30
N LEU A 34 -8.33 -1.33 2.46
CA LEU A 34 -8.88 -0.28 1.61
C LEU A 34 -7.76 0.24 0.72
N THR A 35 -7.83 -0.13 -0.56
CA THR A 35 -6.86 0.29 -1.57
C THR A 35 -7.33 1.57 -2.25
N VAL A 36 -6.50 2.62 -2.19
CA VAL A 36 -6.86 3.96 -2.65
C VAL A 36 -6.74 4.10 -4.17
N PHE A 37 -5.58 3.74 -4.73
CA PHE A 37 -5.29 3.92 -6.14
C PHE A 37 -5.54 2.63 -6.93
N ALA A 38 -6.81 2.22 -6.94
CA ALA A 38 -7.29 1.01 -7.61
C ALA A 38 -8.19 1.32 -8.82
N GLY A 39 -8.27 2.60 -9.24
CA GLY A 39 -9.10 3.04 -10.36
C GLY A 39 -8.45 2.79 -11.71
N SER A 40 -9.21 2.23 -12.65
CA SER A 40 -8.79 2.13 -14.05
C SER A 40 -8.61 3.53 -14.65
N PRO A 41 -7.62 3.73 -15.53
CA PRO A 41 -7.38 5.00 -16.17
C PRO A 41 -8.59 5.49 -16.97
N ARG A 42 -8.97 6.77 -16.77
CA ARG A 42 -10.14 7.38 -17.41
C ARG A 42 -9.96 7.71 -18.89
N THR A 43 -8.72 7.73 -19.34
CA THR A 43 -8.36 8.07 -20.73
C THR A 43 -7.34 7.09 -21.28
N ASP A 44 -7.15 7.08 -22.61
CA ASP A 44 -6.09 6.29 -23.26
C ASP A 44 -4.73 6.99 -23.29
N ILE A 45 -4.63 8.18 -22.67
CA ILE A 45 -3.38 8.91 -22.60
C ILE A 45 -2.44 8.18 -21.63
N ARG A 46 -1.30 7.74 -22.15
CA ARG A 46 -0.25 7.04 -21.39
C ARG A 46 1.09 7.71 -21.66
N SER A 47 1.83 7.97 -20.58
CA SER A 47 3.25 8.29 -20.72
C SER A 47 4.03 7.08 -21.24
N PRO A 48 5.22 7.27 -21.86
CA PRO A 48 6.09 6.14 -22.19
C PRO A 48 6.41 5.26 -20.97
N PHE A 49 6.56 5.87 -19.80
CA PHE A 49 6.81 5.18 -18.54
C PHE A 49 5.61 4.31 -18.10
N ALA A 50 4.39 4.81 -18.20
CA ALA A 50 3.19 4.02 -17.90
C ALA A 50 3.07 2.80 -18.83
N ARG A 51 3.33 2.98 -20.14
CA ARG A 51 3.32 1.87 -21.12
C ARG A 51 4.41 0.83 -20.84
N GLU A 52 5.59 1.27 -20.42
CA GLU A 52 6.68 0.38 -20.00
C GLU A 52 6.25 -0.48 -18.81
N LEU A 53 5.64 0.14 -17.79
CA LEU A 53 5.13 -0.59 -16.61
C LEU A 53 4.01 -1.57 -16.97
N GLU A 54 3.00 -1.15 -17.76
CA GLU A 54 1.94 -2.04 -18.24
C GLU A 54 2.51 -3.25 -18.99
N THR A 55 3.56 -3.05 -19.80
CA THR A 55 4.26 -4.13 -20.50
C THR A 55 4.96 -5.07 -19.52
N ARG A 56 5.65 -4.54 -18.51
CA ARG A 56 6.33 -5.32 -17.47
C ARG A 56 5.35 -6.10 -16.59
N TRP A 57 4.15 -5.56 -16.34
CA TRP A 57 3.06 -6.25 -15.66
C TRP A 57 2.45 -7.38 -16.49
N GLY A 58 2.80 -7.48 -17.77
CA GLY A 58 2.21 -8.47 -18.70
C GLY A 58 0.75 -8.19 -19.02
N ALA A 59 0.30 -6.94 -18.83
CA ALA A 59 -1.10 -6.57 -19.02
C ALA A 59 -1.54 -6.68 -20.47
N ARG A 60 -2.71 -7.29 -20.69
CA ARG A 60 -3.41 -7.35 -21.98
C ARG A 60 -4.77 -6.70 -21.80
N GLY A 61 -4.87 -5.40 -22.04
CA GLY A 61 -6.08 -4.62 -21.80
C GLY A 61 -5.97 -3.72 -20.55
N ASP A 62 -7.00 -3.72 -19.71
CA ASP A 62 -6.99 -2.90 -18.49
C ASP A 62 -6.05 -3.51 -17.42
N ALA A 63 -4.85 -2.94 -17.31
CA ALA A 63 -3.83 -3.36 -16.36
C ALA A 63 -4.28 -3.25 -14.89
N ILE A 64 -5.09 -2.25 -14.57
CA ILE A 64 -5.58 -2.06 -13.21
C ILE A 64 -6.70 -3.05 -12.88
N ALA A 65 -7.56 -3.40 -13.84
CA ALA A 65 -8.55 -4.47 -13.65
C ALA A 65 -7.86 -5.80 -13.31
N MET A 66 -6.82 -6.17 -14.07
CA MET A 66 -6.01 -7.36 -13.79
C MET A 66 -5.38 -7.30 -12.38
N ARG A 67 -4.80 -6.18 -12.00
CA ARG A 67 -4.20 -6.02 -10.65
C ARG A 67 -5.24 -6.07 -9.53
N ARG A 68 -6.47 -5.58 -9.76
CA ARG A 68 -7.57 -5.74 -8.78
C ARG A 68 -7.93 -7.21 -8.57
N GLU A 69 -7.94 -8.02 -9.64
CA GLU A 69 -8.17 -9.46 -9.51
C GLU A 69 -7.07 -10.13 -8.67
N GLU A 70 -5.80 -9.78 -8.91
CA GLU A 70 -4.68 -10.26 -8.10
C GLU A 70 -4.80 -9.85 -6.62
N ASP A 71 -5.24 -8.61 -6.33
CA ASP A 71 -5.43 -8.11 -4.96
C ASP A 71 -6.59 -8.84 -4.26
N VAL A 72 -7.69 -9.09 -4.95
CA VAL A 72 -8.81 -9.89 -4.44
C VAL A 72 -8.35 -11.32 -4.07
N GLU A 73 -7.60 -11.97 -4.97
CA GLU A 73 -7.03 -13.29 -4.70
C GLU A 73 -6.09 -13.27 -3.50
N ALA A 74 -5.18 -12.29 -3.44
CA ALA A 74 -4.20 -12.15 -2.39
C ALA A 74 -4.83 -11.93 -1.01
N LEU A 75 -5.81 -11.03 -0.92
CA LEU A 75 -6.51 -10.75 0.33
C LEU A 75 -7.41 -11.93 0.76
N ALA A 76 -7.97 -12.69 -0.20
CA ALA A 76 -8.71 -13.92 0.10
C ALA A 76 -7.82 -14.99 0.73
N VAL A 77 -6.55 -15.14 0.30
CA VAL A 77 -5.56 -16.03 0.94
C VAL A 77 -5.33 -15.65 2.40
N LEU A 78 -5.34 -14.37 2.73
CA LEU A 78 -5.20 -13.88 4.11
C LEU A 78 -6.51 -13.96 4.92
N GLY A 79 -7.65 -14.23 4.26
CA GLY A 79 -8.97 -14.19 4.85
C GLY A 79 -9.49 -12.77 5.12
N ALA A 80 -8.93 -11.76 4.50
CA ALA A 80 -9.32 -10.37 4.64
C ALA A 80 -10.28 -9.92 3.52
N ALA A 81 -11.14 -8.95 3.82
CA ALA A 81 -11.97 -8.28 2.82
C ALA A 81 -11.16 -7.23 2.06
N HIS A 82 -11.58 -6.92 0.84
CA HIS A 82 -11.04 -5.84 0.02
C HIS A 82 -12.05 -4.72 -0.17
N ILE A 83 -11.56 -3.49 -0.25
CA ILE A 83 -12.33 -2.29 -0.61
C ILE A 83 -11.45 -1.48 -1.56
N HIS A 84 -11.90 -1.29 -2.80
CA HIS A 84 -11.16 -0.55 -3.82
C HIS A 84 -11.80 0.81 -4.05
N LEU A 85 -11.06 1.90 -3.79
CA LEU A 85 -11.43 3.23 -4.27
C LEU A 85 -11.06 3.37 -5.76
N THR A 86 -11.58 4.41 -6.39
CA THR A 86 -11.46 4.58 -7.84
C THR A 86 -10.48 5.66 -8.26
N HIS A 87 -9.55 6.04 -7.37
CA HIS A 87 -8.49 6.97 -7.73
C HIS A 87 -7.47 6.31 -8.64
N GLU A 88 -6.99 7.07 -9.64
CA GLU A 88 -5.96 6.62 -10.56
C GLU A 88 -4.57 6.64 -9.90
N ASP A 89 -3.77 5.60 -10.13
CA ASP A 89 -2.33 5.58 -9.81
C ASP A 89 -1.61 6.78 -10.42
N ALA A 90 -0.56 7.27 -9.79
CA ALA A 90 0.23 8.42 -10.21
C ALA A 90 0.63 8.39 -11.69
N ILE A 91 0.96 7.21 -12.21
CA ILE A 91 1.40 7.03 -13.60
C ILE A 91 0.33 7.33 -14.64
N TYR A 92 -0.94 7.36 -14.23
CA TYR A 92 -2.10 7.64 -15.10
C TYR A 92 -2.66 9.04 -14.92
N ARG A 93 -2.29 9.75 -13.84
CA ARG A 93 -2.88 11.06 -13.55
C ARG A 93 -2.45 12.12 -14.55
N LEU A 94 -3.44 12.85 -15.04
CA LEU A 94 -3.27 13.96 -15.97
C LEU A 94 -3.44 15.29 -15.24
N ASP A 95 -2.66 16.29 -15.65
CA ASP A 95 -2.87 17.69 -15.29
C ASP A 95 -4.23 18.14 -15.86
N GLU A 96 -5.12 18.63 -14.99
CA GLU A 96 -6.49 19.01 -15.38
C GLU A 96 -6.53 20.21 -16.36
N VAL A 97 -5.46 21.01 -16.43
CA VAL A 97 -5.39 22.19 -17.32
C VAL A 97 -4.81 21.83 -18.68
N PHE A 98 -3.74 21.02 -18.69
CA PHE A 98 -3.00 20.72 -19.92
C PHE A 98 -3.30 19.33 -20.49
N GLY A 99 -3.98 18.46 -19.77
CA GLY A 99 -4.23 17.08 -20.18
C GLY A 99 -2.96 16.23 -20.33
N ALA A 100 -1.85 16.68 -19.77
CA ALA A 100 -0.56 15.98 -19.85
C ALA A 100 -0.30 15.13 -18.60
N PRO A 101 0.45 14.00 -18.71
CA PRO A 101 0.81 13.19 -17.55
C PRO A 101 1.55 14.01 -16.48
N VAL A 102 1.03 13.96 -15.24
CA VAL A 102 1.66 14.63 -14.08
C VAL A 102 2.99 13.97 -13.75
N TYR A 103 3.06 12.65 -13.81
CA TYR A 103 4.23 11.84 -13.49
C TYR A 103 4.61 10.96 -14.68
N ALA A 104 5.43 11.49 -15.59
CA ALA A 104 5.76 10.84 -16.85
C ALA A 104 7.01 9.95 -16.82
N ALA A 105 7.66 9.80 -15.66
CA ALA A 105 8.90 9.03 -15.48
C ALA A 105 9.04 8.51 -14.05
N ARG A 106 9.96 7.54 -13.86
CA ARG A 106 10.20 6.93 -12.55
C ARG A 106 10.66 7.94 -11.49
N GLY A 107 11.63 8.80 -11.78
CA GLY A 107 12.15 9.76 -10.80
C GLY A 107 11.06 10.63 -10.14
N PRO A 108 10.18 11.26 -10.91
CA PRO A 108 9.08 12.07 -10.39
C PRO A 108 8.11 11.35 -9.44
N ILE A 109 7.86 10.05 -9.60
CA ILE A 109 6.95 9.33 -8.71
C ILE A 109 7.55 9.04 -7.31
N PHE A 110 8.87 9.14 -7.16
CA PHE A 110 9.58 9.06 -5.88
C PHE A 110 10.05 10.43 -5.38
N GLY A 111 9.51 11.50 -5.94
CA GLY A 111 9.81 12.88 -5.59
C GLY A 111 8.76 13.50 -4.68
N LYS A 112 8.55 14.81 -4.84
CA LYS A 112 7.48 15.53 -4.12
C LYS A 112 6.17 15.47 -4.91
N VAL A 113 5.06 15.38 -4.17
CA VAL A 113 3.72 15.53 -4.76
C VAL A 113 3.63 16.88 -5.50
N ARG A 114 3.25 16.83 -6.77
CA ARG A 114 3.21 18.03 -7.62
C ARG A 114 1.98 18.90 -7.28
N PRO A 115 2.09 20.24 -7.33
CA PRO A 115 0.96 21.13 -7.06
C PRO A 115 -0.27 20.88 -7.96
N ARG A 116 -0.03 20.38 -9.19
CA ARG A 116 -1.07 20.08 -10.19
C ARG A 116 -1.57 18.64 -10.14
N ASP A 117 -1.14 17.86 -9.16
CA ASP A 117 -1.72 16.53 -8.93
C ASP A 117 -3.23 16.69 -8.67
N PRO A 118 -4.11 15.99 -9.42
CA PRO A 118 -5.56 16.10 -9.24
C PRO A 118 -6.01 15.53 -7.89
N VAL A 119 -5.30 14.55 -7.32
CA VAL A 119 -5.65 13.97 -6.02
C VAL A 119 -5.19 14.87 -4.90
N LYS A 120 -6.15 15.40 -4.14
CA LYS A 120 -5.89 16.29 -3.01
C LYS A 120 -6.07 15.55 -1.69
N ALA A 121 -5.03 15.49 -0.88
CA ALA A 121 -5.03 14.79 0.41
C ALA A 121 -6.22 15.16 1.31
N ARG A 122 -6.68 16.43 1.28
CA ARG A 122 -7.83 16.88 2.07
C ARG A 122 -9.16 16.27 1.59
N ALA A 123 -9.36 16.12 0.28
CA ALA A 123 -10.54 15.49 -0.28
C ALA A 123 -10.52 13.98 -0.01
N LEU A 124 -9.36 13.35 -0.23
CA LEU A 124 -9.14 11.94 0.08
C LEU A 124 -9.36 11.64 1.57
N ALA A 125 -8.94 12.53 2.48
CA ALA A 125 -9.21 12.39 3.91
C ALA A 125 -10.71 12.32 4.24
N ALA A 126 -11.54 13.10 3.55
CA ALA A 126 -12.99 13.06 3.75
C ALA A 126 -13.60 11.74 3.26
N GLU A 127 -13.11 11.20 2.15
CA GLU A 127 -13.55 9.92 1.58
C GLU A 127 -13.14 8.75 2.48
N ILE A 128 -11.86 8.69 2.88
CA ILE A 128 -11.36 7.67 3.82
C ILE A 128 -12.13 7.75 5.15
N GLY A 129 -12.34 8.96 5.68
CA GLY A 129 -13.08 9.18 6.92
C GLY A 129 -14.51 8.67 6.84
N LYS A 130 -15.20 8.90 5.72
CA LYS A 130 -16.53 8.36 5.48
C LYS A 130 -16.54 6.83 5.46
N CYS A 131 -15.65 6.22 4.69
CA CYS A 131 -15.52 4.74 4.67
C CYS A 131 -15.22 4.18 6.08
N TRP A 132 -14.33 4.82 6.83
CA TRP A 132 -13.99 4.41 8.20
C TRP A 132 -15.20 4.49 9.15
N GLU A 133 -16.02 5.54 9.05
CA GLU A 133 -17.26 5.69 9.83
C GLU A 133 -18.30 4.63 9.45
N GLU A 134 -18.52 4.41 8.15
CA GLU A 134 -19.47 3.40 7.62
C GLU A 134 -19.09 1.97 8.02
N LEU A 135 -17.79 1.69 8.18
CA LEU A 135 -17.26 0.41 8.65
C LEU A 135 -17.32 0.25 10.18
N GLY A 136 -17.85 1.22 10.91
CA GLY A 136 -18.00 1.19 12.37
C GLY A 136 -16.76 1.62 13.13
N LYS A 137 -15.92 2.45 12.54
CA LYS A 137 -14.71 3.02 13.15
C LYS A 137 -13.67 1.96 13.58
N PRO A 138 -13.24 1.08 12.66
CA PRO A 138 -12.25 0.05 12.95
C PRO A 138 -10.91 0.64 13.39
N ARG A 139 -10.06 -0.17 14.02
CA ARG A 139 -8.65 0.19 14.23
C ARG A 139 -7.98 0.41 12.89
N LEU A 140 -7.32 1.58 12.74
CA LEU A 140 -6.76 2.00 11.46
C LEU A 140 -5.25 1.76 11.41
N TYR A 141 -4.81 1.05 10.37
CA TYR A 141 -3.41 0.90 10.01
C TYR A 141 -3.11 1.72 8.76
N ALA A 142 -2.00 2.45 8.76
CA ALA A 142 -1.57 3.28 7.63
C ALA A 142 -0.05 3.18 7.44
N MET A 143 0.42 3.39 6.21
CA MET A 143 1.83 3.30 5.87
C MET A 143 2.63 4.51 6.35
N LEU A 144 3.91 4.29 6.66
CA LEU A 144 4.89 5.34 6.98
C LEU A 144 5.28 6.19 5.76
N SER A 145 5.02 5.72 4.55
CA SER A 145 5.47 6.34 3.29
C SER A 145 7.00 6.31 3.12
N ALA A 146 7.65 5.21 3.54
CA ALA A 146 9.04 4.95 3.23
C ALA A 146 9.25 4.92 1.70
N GLY A 147 10.42 5.35 1.20
CA GLY A 147 10.70 5.42 -0.22
C GLY A 147 10.09 6.61 -0.97
N HIS A 148 9.26 7.43 -0.32
CA HIS A 148 8.71 8.68 -0.86
C HIS A 148 7.87 8.56 -2.14
N HIS A 149 7.20 7.43 -2.40
CA HIS A 149 6.27 7.35 -3.52
C HIS A 149 5.14 8.38 -3.34
N VAL A 150 4.84 9.16 -4.38
CA VAL A 150 3.88 10.29 -4.29
C VAL A 150 2.49 9.85 -3.83
N ASP A 151 2.04 8.66 -4.20
CA ASP A 151 0.77 8.10 -3.77
C ASP A 151 0.76 7.79 -2.28
N HIS A 152 1.83 7.20 -1.75
CA HIS A 152 2.00 6.98 -0.31
C HIS A 152 2.00 8.31 0.44
N GLN A 153 2.71 9.33 -0.07
CA GLN A 153 2.71 10.67 0.52
C GLN A 153 1.31 11.29 0.56
N VAL A 154 0.51 11.14 -0.50
CA VAL A 154 -0.87 11.67 -0.56
C VAL A 154 -1.77 10.95 0.44
N VAL A 155 -1.69 9.63 0.54
CA VAL A 155 -2.47 8.85 1.52
C VAL A 155 -2.04 9.18 2.95
N GLN A 156 -0.74 9.23 3.24
CA GLN A 156 -0.23 9.65 4.55
C GLN A 156 -0.75 11.06 4.93
N ALA A 157 -0.65 12.02 4.01
CA ALA A 157 -1.16 13.36 4.24
C ALA A 157 -2.69 13.37 4.48
N ALA A 158 -3.45 12.51 3.79
CA ALA A 158 -4.88 12.35 4.02
C ALA A 158 -5.17 11.83 5.44
N VAL A 159 -4.42 10.82 5.91
CA VAL A 159 -4.53 10.30 7.28
C VAL A 159 -4.20 11.40 8.31
N LEU A 160 -3.16 12.18 8.07
CA LEU A 160 -2.81 13.32 8.95
C LEU A 160 -3.89 14.41 8.97
N HIS A 161 -4.62 14.61 7.85
CA HIS A 161 -5.78 15.50 7.82
C HIS A 161 -6.97 14.91 8.59
N LEU A 162 -7.16 13.60 8.55
CA LEU A 162 -8.23 12.90 9.29
C LEU A 162 -7.99 12.99 10.79
N LEU A 163 -6.76 12.73 11.26
CA LEU A 163 -6.35 12.84 12.66
C LEU A 163 -6.56 14.24 13.27
N LYS A 164 -6.50 15.31 12.47
CA LYS A 164 -6.79 16.68 12.93
C LYS A 164 -8.28 16.94 13.16
N ARG A 165 -9.16 16.10 12.62
CA ARG A 165 -10.62 16.32 12.62
C ARG A 165 -11.38 15.31 13.45
N GLN A 166 -10.80 14.15 13.65
CA GLN A 166 -11.43 13.02 14.33
C GLN A 166 -10.51 12.49 15.42
N SER A 167 -11.09 12.11 16.54
CA SER A 167 -10.37 11.38 17.59
C SER A 167 -10.28 9.92 17.15
N LEU A 168 -9.18 9.57 16.50
CA LEU A 168 -8.86 8.20 16.09
C LEU A 168 -7.40 7.90 16.37
N GLU A 169 -7.09 6.65 16.59
CA GLU A 169 -5.74 6.13 16.73
C GLU A 169 -5.31 5.49 15.42
N VAL A 170 -4.08 5.74 14.99
CA VAL A 170 -3.49 5.15 13.80
C VAL A 170 -2.25 4.37 14.20
N ILE A 171 -2.18 3.13 13.76
CA ILE A 171 -0.96 2.32 13.81
C ILE A 171 -0.24 2.48 12.47
N TRP A 172 0.99 2.97 12.52
CA TRP A 172 1.80 3.19 11.32
C TRP A 172 2.62 1.94 11.04
N TYR A 173 2.48 1.38 9.84
CA TYR A 173 3.27 0.24 9.40
C TYR A 173 4.40 0.65 8.43
N GLU A 174 5.48 -0.11 8.44
CA GLU A 174 6.61 0.06 7.53
C GLU A 174 6.29 -0.49 6.13
N ASP A 175 6.50 0.35 5.10
CA ASP A 175 6.15 0.03 3.70
C ASP A 175 7.20 -0.90 3.07
N TYR A 176 6.99 -2.19 3.03
CA TYR A 176 7.84 -3.10 2.28
C TYR A 176 7.52 -3.02 0.77
N PRO A 177 8.52 -3.03 -0.16
CA PRO A 177 9.94 -3.32 0.08
C PRO A 177 10.80 -2.12 0.50
N TYR A 178 10.28 -0.90 0.53
CA TYR A 178 11.05 0.33 0.83
C TYR A 178 11.66 0.33 2.24
N ALA A 179 10.95 -0.24 3.20
CA ALA A 179 11.43 -0.41 4.58
C ALA A 179 12.61 -1.40 4.70
N GLY A 180 13.01 -2.05 3.61
CA GLY A 180 14.29 -2.75 3.53
C GLY A 180 15.50 -1.84 3.72
N ASP A 181 15.34 -0.53 3.47
CA ASP A 181 16.30 0.53 3.71
C ASP A 181 15.94 1.29 5.01
N GLN A 182 16.76 1.14 6.03
CA GLN A 182 16.55 1.79 7.34
C GLN A 182 16.63 3.32 7.25
N GLU A 183 17.40 3.89 6.33
CA GLU A 183 17.46 5.33 6.12
C GLU A 183 16.11 5.86 5.59
N ALA A 184 15.50 5.15 4.65
CA ALA A 184 14.17 5.48 4.14
C ALA A 184 13.10 5.46 5.27
N VAL A 185 13.15 4.48 6.18
CA VAL A 185 12.25 4.44 7.35
C VAL A 185 12.49 5.63 8.27
N GLN A 186 13.75 5.95 8.61
CA GLN A 186 14.08 7.08 9.46
C GLN A 186 13.64 8.42 8.83
N ASP A 187 13.77 8.57 7.52
CA ASP A 187 13.32 9.78 6.82
C ASP A 187 11.78 9.86 6.80
N ALA A 188 11.08 8.75 6.59
CA ALA A 188 9.63 8.72 6.69
C ALA A 188 9.13 9.13 8.08
N LEU A 189 9.75 8.61 9.15
CA LEU A 189 9.42 8.98 10.54
C LEU A 189 9.57 10.48 10.81
N LYS A 190 10.56 11.15 10.20
CA LYS A 190 10.75 12.61 10.33
C LYS A 190 9.61 13.41 9.70
N THR A 191 8.87 12.84 8.76
CA THR A 191 7.72 13.50 8.12
C THR A 191 6.47 13.54 8.99
N LEU A 192 6.38 12.64 9.97
CA LEU A 192 5.25 12.57 10.89
C LEU A 192 5.33 13.69 11.94
N PRO A 193 4.22 14.37 12.24
CA PRO A 193 4.19 15.49 13.20
C PRO A 193 4.18 15.00 14.68
N PHE A 194 4.43 13.72 14.91
CA PHE A 194 4.37 13.10 16.22
C PHE A 194 5.77 12.86 16.77
N ARG A 195 5.92 12.98 18.09
CA ARG A 195 7.12 12.59 18.82
C ARG A 195 6.79 11.42 19.74
N GLY A 196 7.79 10.53 19.94
CA GLY A 196 7.64 9.41 20.87
C GLY A 196 6.80 8.26 20.31
N LEU A 197 6.77 8.07 18.99
CA LEU A 197 6.28 6.82 18.41
C LEU A 197 7.06 5.65 19.00
N ARG A 198 6.34 4.60 19.36
CA ARG A 198 6.94 3.36 19.86
C ARG A 198 6.96 2.37 18.72
N LEU A 199 8.12 1.78 18.49
CA LEU A 199 8.24 0.65 17.58
C LEU A 199 7.68 -0.59 18.27
N GLU A 200 6.77 -1.28 17.62
CA GLU A 200 6.24 -2.56 18.07
C GLU A 200 6.44 -3.59 16.95
N THR A 201 6.98 -4.75 17.29
CA THR A 201 7.12 -5.86 16.37
C THR A 201 6.01 -6.86 16.63
N ALA A 202 5.16 -7.09 15.63
CA ALA A 202 4.16 -8.14 15.67
C ALA A 202 4.82 -9.49 15.39
N ALA A 203 5.04 -10.31 16.41
CA ALA A 203 5.56 -11.66 16.24
C ALA A 203 4.59 -12.52 15.40
N LEU A 204 5.13 -13.24 14.43
CA LEU A 204 4.38 -14.09 13.50
C LEU A 204 4.73 -15.58 13.73
N SER A 205 3.77 -16.46 13.52
CA SER A 205 4.03 -17.89 13.38
C SER A 205 4.54 -18.23 11.98
N ASP A 206 5.09 -19.45 11.82
CA ASP A 206 5.44 -19.95 10.47
C ASP A 206 4.20 -20.04 9.56
N GLU A 207 3.01 -20.32 10.09
CA GLU A 207 1.74 -20.30 9.35
C GLU A 207 1.42 -18.88 8.84
N ASN A 208 1.60 -17.84 9.68
CA ASN A 208 1.37 -16.45 9.27
C ASN A 208 2.33 -16.04 8.17
N LEU A 209 3.63 -16.41 8.29
CA LEU A 209 4.63 -16.14 7.27
C LEU A 209 4.32 -16.91 5.97
N ALA A 210 3.93 -18.16 6.04
CA ALA A 210 3.54 -18.94 4.86
C ALA A 210 2.36 -18.29 4.12
N SER A 211 1.31 -17.91 4.85
CA SER A 211 0.13 -17.22 4.29
C SER A 211 0.50 -15.86 3.66
N LYS A 212 1.42 -15.09 4.28
CA LYS A 212 1.95 -13.86 3.67
C LYS A 212 2.63 -14.16 2.33
N LEU A 213 3.51 -15.16 2.27
CA LEU A 213 4.23 -15.53 1.05
C LEU A 213 3.27 -16.00 -0.05
N ASP A 214 2.25 -16.78 0.30
CA ASP A 214 1.24 -17.26 -0.64
C ASP A 214 0.34 -16.11 -1.15
N SER A 215 -0.02 -15.16 -0.29
CA SER A 215 -0.72 -13.94 -0.68
C SER A 215 0.10 -13.11 -1.66
N ILE A 216 1.39 -12.87 -1.37
CA ILE A 216 2.27 -12.09 -2.26
C ILE A 216 2.43 -12.79 -3.62
N ALA A 217 2.44 -14.12 -3.67
CA ALA A 217 2.52 -14.89 -4.92
C ALA A 217 1.31 -14.67 -5.85
N CYS A 218 0.16 -14.20 -5.34
CA CYS A 218 -0.99 -13.83 -6.16
C CYS A 218 -0.74 -12.58 -7.01
N TYR A 219 0.17 -11.68 -6.60
CA TYR A 219 0.51 -10.48 -7.37
C TYR A 219 1.51 -10.78 -8.49
N ARG A 220 1.13 -11.61 -9.43
CA ARG A 220 1.97 -12.09 -10.55
C ARG A 220 2.55 -10.95 -11.38
N SER A 221 1.80 -9.86 -11.53
CA SER A 221 2.24 -8.65 -12.23
C SER A 221 3.36 -7.92 -11.49
N GLN A 222 3.43 -8.03 -10.16
CA GLN A 222 4.38 -7.29 -9.33
C GLN A 222 5.66 -8.07 -9.06
N ILE A 223 5.63 -9.40 -9.14
CA ILE A 223 6.84 -10.22 -8.96
C ILE A 223 7.99 -9.73 -9.84
N PRO A 224 7.86 -9.55 -11.18
CA PRO A 224 8.96 -9.11 -12.04
C PRO A 224 9.35 -7.64 -11.85
N ILE A 225 8.60 -6.87 -11.04
CA ILE A 225 8.94 -5.48 -10.69
C ILE A 225 9.94 -5.42 -9.55
N PHE A 226 9.77 -6.28 -8.53
CA PHE A 226 10.54 -6.25 -7.29
C PHE A 226 11.55 -7.39 -7.18
N TRP A 227 11.31 -8.53 -7.85
CA TRP A 227 12.11 -9.74 -7.73
C TRP A 227 12.35 -10.37 -9.10
N ARG A 228 13.28 -11.33 -9.16
CA ARG A 228 13.57 -12.08 -10.41
C ARG A 228 12.46 -13.05 -10.78
N ASP A 229 11.91 -13.71 -9.76
CA ASP A 229 10.88 -14.73 -9.85
C ASP A 229 10.21 -14.96 -8.48
N GLU A 230 9.23 -15.86 -8.42
CA GLU A 230 8.53 -16.20 -7.16
C GLU A 230 9.47 -16.81 -6.11
N ALA A 231 10.46 -17.60 -6.50
CA ALA A 231 11.38 -18.20 -5.55
C ALA A 231 12.26 -17.12 -4.88
N ASP A 232 12.74 -16.15 -5.65
CA ASP A 232 13.50 -14.99 -5.13
C ASP A 232 12.59 -14.11 -4.25
N MET A 233 11.35 -13.91 -4.62
CA MET A 233 10.35 -13.21 -3.80
C MET A 233 10.20 -13.90 -2.44
N ARG A 234 9.91 -15.19 -2.41
CA ARG A 234 9.72 -15.96 -1.17
C ARG A 234 10.96 -15.91 -0.28
N LEU A 235 12.15 -16.00 -0.87
CA LEU A 235 13.41 -15.89 -0.13
C LEU A 235 13.57 -14.49 0.48
N ARG A 236 13.44 -13.42 -0.32
CA ARG A 236 13.67 -12.04 0.13
C ARG A 236 12.66 -11.57 1.16
N VAL A 237 11.39 -11.89 0.96
CA VAL A 237 10.33 -11.56 1.92
C VAL A 237 10.56 -12.30 3.24
N ARG A 238 10.91 -13.59 3.19
CA ARG A 238 11.25 -14.37 4.39
C ARG A 238 12.45 -13.76 5.13
N GLU A 239 13.54 -13.47 4.43
CA GLU A 239 14.74 -12.87 5.01
C GLU A 239 14.44 -11.53 5.69
N HIS A 240 13.63 -10.68 5.05
CA HIS A 240 13.20 -9.41 5.62
C HIS A 240 12.37 -9.62 6.89
N THR A 241 11.34 -10.46 6.82
CA THR A 241 10.42 -10.73 7.93
C THR A 241 11.15 -11.31 9.15
N ILE A 242 12.13 -12.21 8.95
CA ILE A 242 12.96 -12.76 10.04
C ILE A 242 13.90 -11.68 10.61
N ARG A 243 14.46 -10.81 9.78
CA ARG A 243 15.32 -9.71 10.23
C ARG A 243 14.54 -8.71 11.11
N VAL A 244 13.32 -8.34 10.68
CA VAL A 244 12.41 -7.45 11.41
C VAL A 244 12.03 -8.04 12.77
N GLY A 245 11.82 -9.34 12.84
CA GLY A 245 11.47 -10.06 14.07
C GLY A 245 12.67 -10.53 14.92
N ASP A 246 13.87 -9.98 14.70
CA ASP A 246 15.10 -10.31 15.46
C ASP A 246 15.38 -11.82 15.52
N GLY A 247 15.35 -12.47 14.35
CA GLY A 247 15.62 -13.90 14.19
C GLY A 247 14.39 -14.82 14.25
N GLN A 248 13.20 -14.25 14.51
CA GLN A 248 11.90 -14.90 14.37
C GLN A 248 11.03 -14.12 13.37
N PRO A 249 10.02 -14.73 12.74
CA PRO A 249 9.13 -13.98 11.86
C PRO A 249 8.42 -12.83 12.60
N GLY A 250 8.47 -11.59 12.04
CA GLY A 250 7.83 -10.40 12.61
C GLY A 250 7.54 -9.33 11.57
N GLU A 251 6.63 -8.41 11.91
CA GLU A 251 6.28 -7.22 11.11
C GLU A 251 6.19 -5.98 12.01
N HIS A 252 6.60 -4.83 11.48
CA HIS A 252 6.51 -3.52 12.13
C HIS A 252 5.34 -2.68 11.62
#